data_7f5fa953a950aa955f3e662ce077f853
#
_entry.id   7f5fa953a950aa955f3e662ce077f853
#
_cell.length_a   1.000
_cell.length_b   1.000
_cell.length_c   1.000
_cell.angle_alpha   90.00
_cell.angle_beta   90.00
_cell.angle_gamma   90.00
#
_symmetry.space_group_name_H-M   'P 1'
#
loop_
_entity.id
_entity.type
_entity.pdbx_description
1 polymer ?
#
loop_
_entity_poly.entity_id
_entity_poly.type
_entity_poly.pdbx_seq_one_letter_code
_entity_poly.pdbx_strand_id
1 'polypeptide(L)'
;MLDLKFVRENPKLVEEAVKSRNGSLDLTEFLELDKKRREITQQVEALKKERNTASQEIGKLKKAGQDAAEQMAAVRALGDKIAADDKELKEIEEKIKSILLTIPNVPAEDVPVGKDDTCNPVIRTWGEPTKFDFEPKAHWDIGENLGILDFERGVKVSGARYVFYRGMGSRLERAVINFFLDVHTRKHGYTEFFPPFIVNGASMQGTGQLPKFAEDMYKLENGDMYLIPTAEVPVTNYHRDDILTGDELPLKYTAYSACFRAEAGAAGRDTRGLIRMHQFNKVELVKFTKPEESWAELDKLTNDAEEVLQLLGLPYHVVRLCTGDLGFSSAXXXTYDLEVWLPAANCYREISSCSNFLDFQARRANIRFRRDAKSKPEFVHTLNGSGVAVGRTVAAILENYQQADGSVVVPEVLRPYMGCDVIPAPKK
;
A
#
# COMPACT_ATOMS: atom_id res chain seq x y z
N MET A 1 -0.19 0.95 -11.46
CA MET A 1 -1.07 1.57 -12.49
C MET A 1 -1.63 0.49 -13.41
N LEU A 2 -2.70 0.81 -14.10
CA LEU A 2 -3.30 -0.11 -15.05
C LEU A 2 -2.41 -0.24 -16.30
N ASP A 3 -2.55 -1.36 -17.00
CA ASP A 3 -1.90 -1.58 -18.29
C ASP A 3 -2.51 -0.65 -19.35
N LEU A 4 -1.67 0.06 -20.08
CA LEU A 4 -2.09 1.00 -21.14
C LEU A 4 -3.00 0.31 -22.17
N LYS A 5 -2.60 -0.88 -22.62
CA LYS A 5 -3.39 -1.64 -23.61
C LYS A 5 -4.77 -1.99 -23.06
N PHE A 6 -4.81 -2.43 -21.79
CA PHE A 6 -6.08 -2.76 -21.13
C PHE A 6 -7.02 -1.55 -21.10
N VAL A 7 -6.50 -0.37 -20.74
CA VAL A 7 -7.33 0.86 -20.68
C VAL A 7 -7.83 1.23 -22.09
N ARG A 8 -6.94 1.16 -23.09
CA ARG A 8 -7.32 1.46 -24.48
C ARG A 8 -8.44 0.56 -24.97
N GLU A 9 -8.33 -0.74 -24.67
CA GLU A 9 -9.30 -1.74 -25.16
C GLU A 9 -10.61 -1.75 -24.37
N ASN A 10 -10.59 -1.26 -23.13
CA ASN A 10 -11.73 -1.33 -22.21
C ASN A 10 -12.05 0.01 -21.55
N PRO A 11 -12.14 1.12 -22.31
CA PRO A 11 -12.28 2.44 -21.68
C PRO A 11 -13.56 2.58 -20.85
N LYS A 12 -14.69 2.07 -21.34
CA LYS A 12 -15.96 2.15 -20.61
C LYS A 12 -15.91 1.36 -19.31
N LEU A 13 -15.30 0.17 -19.33
CA LEU A 13 -15.15 -0.64 -18.13
C LEU A 13 -14.35 0.09 -17.07
N VAL A 14 -13.26 0.76 -17.49
CA VAL A 14 -12.42 1.53 -16.56
C VAL A 14 -13.19 2.73 -15.99
N GLU A 15 -13.92 3.45 -16.85
CA GLU A 15 -14.75 4.59 -16.40
C GLU A 15 -15.82 4.14 -15.40
N GLU A 16 -16.49 3.02 -15.68
CA GLU A 16 -17.50 2.46 -14.78
C GLU A 16 -16.89 1.97 -13.47
N ALA A 17 -15.70 1.37 -13.53
CA ALA A 17 -14.98 0.93 -12.33
C ALA A 17 -14.67 2.12 -11.42
N VAL A 18 -14.22 3.23 -11.98
CA VAL A 18 -13.94 4.45 -11.21
C VAL A 18 -15.25 5.00 -10.61
N LYS A 19 -16.33 4.97 -11.36
CA LYS A 19 -17.65 5.40 -10.88
C LYS A 19 -18.12 4.54 -9.70
N SER A 20 -17.92 3.23 -9.75
CA SER A 20 -18.29 2.33 -8.65
C SER A 20 -17.50 2.60 -7.38
N ARG A 21 -16.36 3.29 -7.49
CA ARG A 21 -15.49 3.68 -6.39
C ARG A 21 -15.73 5.15 -6.00
N ASN A 22 -16.90 5.68 -6.32
CA ASN A 22 -17.33 7.06 -6.00
C ASN A 22 -16.48 8.14 -6.68
N GLY A 23 -15.78 7.80 -7.76
CA GLY A 23 -14.99 8.73 -8.53
C GLY A 23 -15.64 9.09 -9.86
N SER A 24 -14.94 9.87 -10.64
CA SER A 24 -15.32 10.16 -12.03
C SER A 24 -14.06 10.15 -12.89
N LEU A 25 -14.22 9.69 -14.12
CA LEU A 25 -13.10 9.60 -15.05
C LEU A 25 -13.64 9.76 -16.47
N ASP A 26 -12.98 10.62 -17.24
CA ASP A 26 -13.24 10.79 -18.67
C ASP A 26 -11.93 10.45 -19.40
N LEU A 27 -11.94 9.39 -20.17
CA LEU A 27 -10.77 8.90 -20.89
C LEU A 27 -10.60 9.50 -22.29
N THR A 28 -11.38 10.51 -22.66
CA THR A 28 -11.31 11.13 -23.99
C THR A 28 -9.89 11.59 -24.32
N GLU A 29 -9.27 12.37 -23.42
CA GLU A 29 -7.89 12.84 -23.61
C GLU A 29 -6.89 11.70 -23.73
N PHE A 30 -7.03 10.70 -22.86
CA PHE A 30 -6.16 9.51 -22.89
C PHE A 30 -6.24 8.81 -24.25
N LEU A 31 -7.46 8.61 -24.76
CA LEU A 31 -7.67 7.89 -26.04
C LEU A 31 -7.11 8.69 -27.21
N GLU A 32 -7.25 10.02 -27.20
CA GLU A 32 -6.68 10.89 -28.23
C GLU A 32 -5.15 10.84 -28.20
N LEU A 33 -4.56 10.91 -27.01
CA LEU A 33 -3.10 10.85 -26.84
C LEU A 33 -2.56 9.48 -27.30
N ASP A 34 -3.25 8.40 -26.94
CA ASP A 34 -2.83 7.05 -27.34
C ASP A 34 -2.89 6.87 -28.86
N LYS A 35 -3.94 7.39 -29.50
CA LYS A 35 -4.08 7.34 -30.96
C LYS A 35 -2.90 8.08 -31.60
N LYS A 36 -2.62 9.28 -31.14
CA LYS A 36 -1.51 10.09 -31.66
C LYS A 36 -0.18 9.39 -31.42
N ARG A 37 0.02 8.80 -30.24
CA ARG A 37 1.23 8.05 -29.93
C ARG A 37 1.46 6.91 -30.94
N ARG A 38 0.41 6.16 -31.24
CA ARG A 38 0.51 5.02 -32.20
C ARG A 38 0.82 5.54 -33.62
N GLU A 39 0.19 6.63 -34.03
CA GLU A 39 0.43 7.24 -35.33
C GLU A 39 1.89 7.71 -35.47
N ILE A 40 2.40 8.41 -34.47
CA ILE A 40 3.79 8.90 -34.48
C ILE A 40 4.77 7.72 -34.44
N THR A 41 4.47 6.68 -33.67
CA THR A 41 5.33 5.48 -33.60
C THR A 41 5.46 4.86 -34.99
N GLN A 42 4.35 4.70 -35.72
CA GLN A 42 4.37 4.15 -37.09
C GLN A 42 5.17 5.06 -38.03
N GLN A 43 5.00 6.37 -37.89
CA GLN A 43 5.71 7.35 -38.71
C GLN A 43 7.22 7.26 -38.46
N VAL A 44 7.64 7.18 -37.20
CA VAL A 44 9.08 7.07 -36.84
C VAL A 44 9.66 5.77 -37.40
N GLU A 45 8.93 4.66 -37.28
CA GLU A 45 9.39 3.37 -37.82
C GLU A 45 9.59 3.45 -39.34
N ALA A 46 8.65 4.08 -40.06
CA ALA A 46 8.74 4.26 -41.50
C ALA A 46 9.94 5.15 -41.87
N LEU A 47 10.16 6.25 -41.13
CA LEU A 47 11.31 7.16 -41.36
C LEU A 47 12.64 6.46 -41.07
N LYS A 48 12.71 5.63 -40.04
CA LYS A 48 13.92 4.87 -39.71
C LYS A 48 14.24 3.86 -40.80
N LYS A 49 13.23 3.20 -41.37
CA LYS A 49 13.40 2.25 -42.47
C LYS A 49 13.91 2.99 -43.71
N GLU A 50 13.31 4.16 -44.03
CA GLU A 50 13.72 5.01 -45.16
C GLU A 50 15.15 5.47 -44.98
N ARG A 51 15.51 5.93 -43.76
CA ARG A 51 16.89 6.35 -43.44
C ARG A 51 17.89 5.23 -43.65
N ASN A 52 17.57 4.01 -43.20
CA ASN A 52 18.44 2.85 -43.36
C ASN A 52 18.66 2.51 -44.82
N THR A 53 17.62 2.54 -45.65
CA THR A 53 17.70 2.34 -47.10
C THR A 53 18.59 3.39 -47.76
N ALA A 54 18.35 4.64 -47.42
CA ALA A 54 19.14 5.77 -47.96
C ALA A 54 20.61 5.66 -47.56
N SER A 55 20.90 5.25 -46.32
CA SER A 55 22.27 5.07 -45.84
C SER A 55 23.01 3.95 -46.61
N GLN A 56 22.31 2.89 -46.95
CA GLN A 56 22.86 1.79 -47.76
C GLN A 56 23.18 2.28 -49.17
N GLU A 57 22.32 3.11 -49.77
CA GLU A 57 22.52 3.70 -51.07
C GLU A 57 23.77 4.58 -51.07
N ILE A 58 23.96 5.42 -50.03
CA ILE A 58 25.13 6.24 -49.84
C ILE A 58 26.39 5.35 -49.82
N GLY A 59 26.34 4.25 -49.12
CA GLY A 59 27.46 3.30 -49.08
C GLY A 59 27.83 2.77 -50.46
N LYS A 60 26.83 2.43 -51.26
CA LYS A 60 27.03 1.96 -52.65
C LYS A 60 27.64 3.04 -53.52
N LEU A 61 27.12 4.26 -53.46
CA LEU A 61 27.62 5.39 -54.23
C LEU A 61 29.08 5.70 -53.90
N LYS A 62 29.43 5.72 -52.63
CA LYS A 62 30.81 5.97 -52.19
C LYS A 62 31.75 4.86 -52.64
N LYS A 63 31.32 3.62 -52.60
CA LYS A 63 32.14 2.50 -53.08
C LYS A 63 32.36 2.61 -54.61
N ALA A 64 31.42 3.13 -55.34
CA ALA A 64 31.49 3.35 -56.79
C ALA A 64 32.24 4.63 -57.15
N GLY A 65 32.72 5.41 -56.16
CA GLY A 65 33.42 6.67 -56.38
C GLY A 65 32.50 7.80 -56.86
N GLN A 66 31.20 7.68 -56.61
CA GLN A 66 30.20 8.67 -57.05
C GLN A 66 29.88 9.62 -55.90
N ASP A 67 29.46 10.83 -56.27
CA ASP A 67 29.08 11.87 -55.31
C ASP A 67 27.77 11.47 -54.63
N ALA A 68 27.73 11.54 -53.32
CA ALA A 68 26.57 11.23 -52.50
C ALA A 68 26.09 12.43 -51.67
N ALA A 69 26.51 13.66 -52.01
CA ALA A 69 26.21 14.83 -51.20
C ALA A 69 24.70 15.07 -51.03
N GLU A 70 23.92 14.89 -52.11
CA GLU A 70 22.48 15.08 -52.09
C GLU A 70 21.81 14.04 -51.18
N GLN A 71 22.22 12.78 -51.31
CA GLN A 71 21.72 11.68 -50.50
C GLN A 71 22.10 11.85 -49.04
N MET A 72 23.30 12.34 -48.76
CA MET A 72 23.73 12.63 -47.38
C MET A 72 22.88 13.73 -46.73
N ALA A 73 22.55 14.79 -47.53
CA ALA A 73 21.66 15.86 -47.06
C ALA A 73 20.26 15.32 -46.74
N ALA A 74 19.75 14.42 -47.61
CA ALA A 74 18.44 13.81 -47.42
C ALA A 74 18.41 12.95 -46.14
N VAL A 75 19.49 12.18 -45.89
CA VAL A 75 19.60 11.36 -44.66
C VAL A 75 19.64 12.26 -43.42
N ARG A 76 20.34 13.38 -43.50
CA ARG A 76 20.40 14.34 -42.39
C ARG A 76 19.00 14.90 -42.08
N ALA A 77 18.25 15.27 -43.13
CA ALA A 77 16.86 15.75 -42.96
C ALA A 77 15.96 14.69 -42.34
N LEU A 78 16.10 13.41 -42.74
CA LEU A 78 15.36 12.31 -42.12
C LEU A 78 15.71 12.16 -40.65
N GLY A 79 17.00 12.27 -40.31
CA GLY A 79 17.46 12.22 -38.92
C GLY A 79 16.86 13.33 -38.07
N ASP A 80 16.80 14.54 -38.60
CA ASP A 80 16.22 15.70 -37.92
C ASP A 80 14.70 15.47 -37.65
N LYS A 81 14.01 14.93 -38.67
CA LYS A 81 12.56 14.65 -38.52
C LYS A 81 12.32 13.55 -37.48
N ILE A 82 13.14 12.48 -37.52
CA ILE A 82 13.06 11.41 -36.54
C ILE A 82 13.26 11.98 -35.12
N ALA A 83 14.26 12.85 -34.94
CA ALA A 83 14.52 13.44 -33.61
C ALA A 83 13.35 14.29 -33.14
N ALA A 84 12.72 15.07 -34.02
CA ALA A 84 11.55 15.87 -33.67
C ALA A 84 10.35 14.99 -33.29
N ASP A 85 10.10 13.91 -34.04
CA ASP A 85 9.01 12.98 -33.77
C ASP A 85 9.28 12.22 -32.47
N ASP A 86 10.52 11.81 -32.21
CA ASP A 86 10.88 11.13 -30.95
C ASP A 86 10.65 12.04 -29.75
N LYS A 87 10.95 13.33 -29.89
CA LYS A 87 10.71 14.32 -28.83
C LYS A 87 9.20 14.45 -28.53
N GLU A 88 8.39 14.58 -29.58
CA GLU A 88 6.93 14.67 -29.44
C GLU A 88 6.37 13.38 -28.82
N LEU A 89 6.87 12.24 -29.27
CA LEU A 89 6.46 10.94 -28.74
C LEU A 89 6.74 10.84 -27.23
N LYS A 90 7.92 11.27 -26.82
CA LYS A 90 8.28 11.27 -25.39
C LYS A 90 7.33 12.14 -24.57
N GLU A 91 7.00 13.34 -25.07
CA GLU A 91 6.06 14.24 -24.40
C GLU A 91 4.67 13.62 -24.25
N ILE A 92 4.19 12.96 -25.31
CA ILE A 92 2.89 12.27 -25.31
C ILE A 92 2.92 11.12 -24.31
N GLU A 93 3.98 10.33 -24.30
CA GLU A 93 4.12 9.20 -23.38
C GLU A 93 4.14 9.66 -21.92
N GLU A 94 4.77 10.78 -21.63
CA GLU A 94 4.76 11.36 -20.27
C GLU A 94 3.37 11.80 -19.85
N LYS A 95 2.60 12.41 -20.77
CA LYS A 95 1.22 12.82 -20.50
C LYS A 95 0.32 11.58 -20.24
N ILE A 96 0.47 10.55 -21.07
CA ILE A 96 -0.28 9.29 -20.89
C ILE A 96 0.03 8.69 -19.52
N LYS A 97 1.31 8.62 -19.16
CA LYS A 97 1.73 8.08 -17.87
C LYS A 97 1.13 8.90 -16.71
N SER A 98 1.13 10.23 -16.83
CA SER A 98 0.54 11.10 -15.79
C SER A 98 -0.94 10.78 -15.60
N ILE A 99 -1.68 10.54 -16.68
CA ILE A 99 -3.09 10.17 -16.59
C ILE A 99 -3.23 8.80 -15.91
N LEU A 100 -2.48 7.80 -16.37
CA LEU A 100 -2.54 6.43 -15.82
C LEU A 100 -2.23 6.39 -14.33
N LEU A 101 -1.30 7.23 -13.86
CA LEU A 101 -0.92 7.28 -12.44
C LEU A 101 -2.06 7.76 -11.54
N THR A 102 -3.06 8.43 -12.10
CA THR A 102 -4.21 8.92 -11.30
C THR A 102 -5.41 7.98 -11.31
N ILE A 103 -5.38 6.92 -12.13
CA ILE A 103 -6.52 5.99 -12.25
C ILE A 103 -6.36 4.88 -11.21
N PRO A 104 -7.39 4.66 -10.36
CA PRO A 104 -7.31 3.57 -9.37
C PRO A 104 -7.40 2.19 -10.03
N ASN A 105 -7.04 1.17 -9.27
CA ASN A 105 -7.14 -0.21 -9.76
C ASN A 105 -8.61 -0.58 -10.00
N VAL A 106 -8.84 -1.50 -10.94
CA VAL A 106 -10.18 -1.99 -11.28
C VAL A 106 -10.58 -3.08 -10.26
N PRO A 107 -11.76 -2.96 -9.62
CA PRO A 107 -12.20 -4.00 -8.69
C PRO A 107 -12.39 -5.34 -9.41
N ALA A 108 -12.08 -6.43 -8.71
CA ALA A 108 -12.36 -7.78 -9.20
C ALA A 108 -13.89 -7.99 -9.32
N GLU A 109 -14.29 -8.88 -10.18
CA GLU A 109 -15.72 -9.10 -10.50
C GLU A 109 -16.58 -9.46 -9.27
N ASP A 110 -15.98 -10.13 -8.30
CA ASP A 110 -16.70 -10.60 -7.12
C ASP A 110 -16.70 -9.61 -5.95
N VAL A 111 -16.16 -8.40 -6.14
CA VAL A 111 -16.19 -7.37 -5.10
C VAL A 111 -17.62 -6.87 -4.91
N PRO A 112 -18.14 -6.85 -3.67
CA PRO A 112 -19.50 -6.32 -3.46
C PRO A 112 -19.60 -4.86 -3.92
N VAL A 113 -20.67 -4.54 -4.62
CA VAL A 113 -20.92 -3.15 -5.02
C VAL A 113 -21.59 -2.43 -3.85
N GLY A 114 -21.06 -1.31 -3.45
CA GLY A 114 -21.60 -0.54 -2.33
C GLY A 114 -21.03 0.85 -2.27
N LYS A 115 -21.69 1.71 -1.52
CA LYS A 115 -21.35 3.14 -1.44
C LYS A 115 -20.21 3.43 -0.48
N ASP A 116 -20.20 2.78 0.67
CA ASP A 116 -19.26 3.10 1.76
C ASP A 116 -19.13 1.88 2.69
N ASP A 117 -18.42 2.05 3.79
CA ASP A 117 -18.12 0.98 4.75
C ASP A 117 -19.37 0.29 5.33
N THR A 118 -20.53 0.95 5.31
CA THR A 118 -21.76 0.32 5.79
C THR A 118 -22.21 -0.83 4.89
N CYS A 119 -21.69 -0.88 3.66
CA CYS A 119 -22.01 -1.93 2.68
C CYS A 119 -21.04 -3.11 2.74
N ASN A 120 -20.06 -3.10 3.63
CA ASN A 120 -19.07 -4.17 3.72
C ASN A 120 -19.67 -5.39 4.45
N PRO A 121 -19.81 -6.54 3.78
CA PRO A 121 -20.36 -7.72 4.48
C PRO A 121 -19.35 -8.30 5.45
N VAL A 122 -19.85 -8.73 6.61
CA VAL A 122 -19.08 -9.53 7.57
C VAL A 122 -19.03 -10.96 7.03
N ILE A 123 -17.82 -11.48 6.82
CA ILE A 123 -17.67 -12.82 6.24
C ILE A 123 -17.31 -13.88 7.29
N ARG A 124 -16.76 -13.49 8.42
CA ARG A 124 -16.57 -14.41 9.57
C ARG A 124 -16.30 -13.62 10.84
N THR A 125 -16.54 -14.27 11.95
CA THR A 125 -16.38 -13.68 13.29
C THR A 125 -15.62 -14.67 14.16
N TRP A 126 -14.75 -14.15 15.03
CA TRP A 126 -14.02 -14.95 16.00
C TRP A 126 -14.21 -14.34 17.38
N GLY A 127 -14.57 -15.19 18.34
CA GLY A 127 -14.79 -14.76 19.71
C GLY A 127 -16.10 -13.99 19.87
N GLU A 128 -16.43 -13.66 21.08
CA GLU A 128 -17.63 -12.90 21.40
C GLU A 128 -17.25 -11.58 22.08
N PRO A 129 -18.02 -10.50 21.86
CA PRO A 129 -17.77 -9.25 22.57
C PRO A 129 -17.59 -9.48 24.07
N THR A 130 -16.52 -8.92 24.62
CA THR A 130 -16.15 -9.08 26.02
C THR A 130 -17.27 -8.52 26.91
N LYS A 131 -17.68 -9.30 27.91
CA LYS A 131 -18.73 -8.90 28.83
C LYS A 131 -18.14 -8.45 30.16
N PHE A 132 -18.71 -7.41 30.73
CA PHE A 132 -18.27 -6.83 31.99
C PHE A 132 -19.44 -6.72 32.95
N ASP A 133 -19.16 -6.81 34.25
CA ASP A 133 -20.16 -6.55 35.31
C ASP A 133 -20.06 -5.12 35.84
N PHE A 134 -19.34 -4.25 35.09
CA PHE A 134 -19.17 -2.83 35.35
C PHE A 134 -19.16 -2.09 34.01
N GLU A 135 -19.28 -0.77 34.03
CA GLU A 135 -19.24 0.06 32.83
C GLU A 135 -17.80 0.12 32.32
N PRO A 136 -17.48 -0.44 31.14
CA PRO A 136 -16.10 -0.41 30.65
C PRO A 136 -15.68 1.01 30.26
N LYS A 137 -14.46 1.37 30.62
CA LYS A 137 -13.87 2.67 30.29
C LYS A 137 -13.17 2.63 28.95
N ALA A 138 -13.09 3.77 28.29
CA ALA A 138 -12.33 3.94 27.04
C ALA A 138 -10.83 3.80 27.31
N HIS A 139 -10.10 3.34 26.31
CA HIS A 139 -8.65 3.12 26.45
C HIS A 139 -7.88 4.38 26.84
N TRP A 140 -8.33 5.57 26.41
CA TRP A 140 -7.66 6.82 26.80
C TRP A 140 -7.85 7.13 28.29
N ASP A 141 -9.01 6.85 28.85
CA ASP A 141 -9.25 7.01 30.30
C ASP A 141 -8.41 6.00 31.09
N ILE A 142 -8.39 4.75 30.65
CA ILE A 142 -7.56 3.71 31.30
C ILE A 142 -6.11 4.12 31.28
N GLY A 143 -5.61 4.54 30.11
CA GLY A 143 -4.20 4.91 29.95
C GLY A 143 -3.79 6.11 30.77
N GLU A 144 -4.65 7.12 30.85
CA GLU A 144 -4.39 8.32 31.65
C GLU A 144 -4.44 7.96 33.16
N ASN A 145 -5.44 7.19 33.60
CA ASN A 145 -5.58 6.78 34.99
C ASN A 145 -4.37 5.98 35.47
N LEU A 146 -3.84 5.10 34.61
CA LEU A 146 -2.67 4.30 34.95
C LEU A 146 -1.35 5.06 34.78
N GLY A 147 -1.38 6.24 34.19
CA GLY A 147 -0.19 7.04 33.92
C GLY A 147 0.67 6.45 32.80
N ILE A 148 0.09 5.66 31.90
CA ILE A 148 0.83 4.97 30.86
C ILE A 148 0.61 5.56 29.45
N LEU A 149 -0.38 6.43 29.31
CA LEU A 149 -0.60 7.22 28.08
C LEU A 149 -0.71 8.69 28.49
N ASP A 150 -0.01 9.58 27.80
CA ASP A 150 0.00 11.00 28.11
C ASP A 150 -0.30 11.79 26.84
N PHE A 151 -1.57 12.14 26.67
CA PHE A 151 -2.04 12.90 25.51
C PHE A 151 -1.75 14.39 25.67
N GLU A 152 -1.83 14.91 26.90
CA GLU A 152 -1.56 16.33 27.17
C GLU A 152 -0.14 16.72 26.76
N ARG A 153 0.84 15.90 27.15
CA ARG A 153 2.23 16.15 26.77
C ARG A 153 2.48 15.87 25.29
N GLY A 154 1.73 14.96 24.68
CA GLY A 154 1.78 14.77 23.23
C GLY A 154 1.38 16.03 22.49
N VAL A 155 0.29 16.68 22.94
CA VAL A 155 -0.17 17.96 22.35
C VAL A 155 0.88 19.05 22.57
N LYS A 156 1.45 19.11 23.77
CA LYS A 156 2.48 20.12 24.12
C LYS A 156 3.71 20.02 23.18
N VAL A 157 4.12 18.80 22.85
CA VAL A 157 5.35 18.58 22.08
C VAL A 157 5.10 18.66 20.58
N SER A 158 3.99 18.13 20.10
CA SER A 158 3.79 17.93 18.66
C SER A 158 2.42 18.36 18.12
N GLY A 159 1.52 18.74 19.00
CA GLY A 159 0.16 19.12 18.61
C GLY A 159 -0.83 17.96 18.76
N ALA A 160 -2.04 18.18 18.27
CA ALA A 160 -3.13 17.20 18.37
C ALA A 160 -2.76 15.91 17.64
N ARG A 161 -3.31 14.80 18.10
CA ARG A 161 -3.13 13.47 17.51
C ARG A 161 -1.71 12.94 17.66
N TYR A 162 -1.03 13.33 18.77
CA TYR A 162 0.24 12.74 19.21
C TYR A 162 0.10 12.33 20.67
N VAL A 163 0.86 11.32 21.08
CA VAL A 163 0.76 10.75 22.42
C VAL A 163 2.14 10.28 22.88
N PHE A 164 2.40 10.38 24.19
CA PHE A 164 3.53 9.67 24.80
C PHE A 164 3.00 8.37 25.41
N TYR A 165 3.62 7.25 25.05
CA TYR A 165 3.50 6.00 25.79
C TYR A 165 4.55 6.05 26.88
N ARG A 166 4.16 5.75 28.11
CA ARG A 166 5.05 5.95 29.27
C ARG A 166 5.03 4.70 30.15
N GLY A 167 6.21 4.33 30.68
CA GLY A 167 6.30 3.21 31.61
C GLY A 167 5.74 1.91 31.04
N MET A 168 4.77 1.32 31.72
CA MET A 168 4.14 0.06 31.26
C MET A 168 3.42 0.25 29.93
N GLY A 169 2.99 1.44 29.58
CA GLY A 169 2.41 1.72 28.28
C GLY A 169 3.45 1.60 27.16
N SER A 170 4.63 2.17 27.38
CA SER A 170 5.75 2.03 26.45
C SER A 170 6.16 0.56 26.31
N ARG A 171 6.21 -0.14 27.43
CA ARG A 171 6.55 -1.57 27.43
C ARG A 171 5.50 -2.38 26.65
N LEU A 172 4.22 -2.07 26.85
CA LEU A 172 3.14 -2.76 26.14
C LEU A 172 3.23 -2.53 24.62
N GLU A 173 3.51 -1.30 24.21
CA GLU A 173 3.69 -0.98 22.78
C GLU A 173 4.83 -1.83 22.17
N ARG A 174 6.00 -1.87 22.85
CA ARG A 174 7.14 -2.67 22.40
C ARG A 174 6.81 -4.18 22.43
N ALA A 175 6.13 -4.61 23.47
CA ALA A 175 5.75 -6.03 23.62
C ALA A 175 4.89 -6.48 22.44
N VAL A 176 3.91 -5.67 22.04
CA VAL A 176 3.05 -5.99 20.90
C VAL A 176 3.86 -6.04 19.61
N ILE A 177 4.75 -5.06 19.39
CA ILE A 177 5.63 -5.04 18.21
C ILE A 177 6.46 -6.33 18.15
N ASN A 178 7.15 -6.65 19.23
CA ASN A 178 8.04 -7.80 19.26
C ASN A 178 7.27 -9.12 19.11
N PHE A 179 6.13 -9.22 19.76
CA PHE A 179 5.26 -10.41 19.65
C PHE A 179 4.83 -10.62 18.20
N PHE A 180 4.35 -9.56 17.52
CA PHE A 180 3.93 -9.67 16.13
C PHE A 180 5.09 -10.11 15.24
N LEU A 181 6.25 -9.47 15.37
CA LEU A 181 7.42 -9.83 14.57
C LEU A 181 7.84 -11.29 14.81
N ASP A 182 7.82 -11.73 16.07
CA ASP A 182 8.20 -13.11 16.40
C ASP A 182 7.22 -14.12 15.79
N VAL A 183 5.92 -13.88 15.89
CA VAL A 183 4.93 -14.79 15.30
C VAL A 183 5.08 -14.84 13.78
N HIS A 184 5.19 -13.68 13.14
CA HIS A 184 5.26 -13.65 11.67
C HIS A 184 6.56 -14.26 11.15
N THR A 185 7.67 -14.08 11.84
CA THR A 185 8.95 -14.66 11.39
C THR A 185 9.07 -16.14 11.75
N ARG A 186 8.78 -16.50 12.99
CA ARG A 186 9.01 -17.87 13.48
C ARG A 186 7.92 -18.85 13.03
N LYS A 187 6.66 -18.39 13.02
CA LYS A 187 5.54 -19.26 12.73
C LYS A 187 5.06 -19.16 11.29
N HIS A 188 5.02 -17.94 10.74
CA HIS A 188 4.46 -17.71 9.41
C HIS A 188 5.50 -17.66 8.30
N GLY A 189 6.79 -17.67 8.65
CA GLY A 189 7.87 -17.78 7.66
C GLY A 189 8.22 -16.51 6.91
N TYR A 190 7.87 -15.35 7.45
CA TYR A 190 8.26 -14.07 6.85
C TYR A 190 9.71 -13.74 7.20
N THR A 191 10.41 -13.12 6.26
CA THR A 191 11.73 -12.54 6.53
C THR A 191 11.54 -11.14 7.08
N GLU A 192 12.18 -10.85 8.22
CA GLU A 192 12.06 -9.55 8.86
C GLU A 192 12.97 -8.52 8.19
N PHE A 193 12.41 -7.35 7.88
CA PHE A 193 13.13 -6.18 7.41
C PHE A 193 13.07 -5.06 8.45
N PHE A 194 14.10 -4.26 8.54
CA PHE A 194 14.08 -3.00 9.27
C PHE A 194 14.37 -1.91 8.23
N PRO A 195 13.33 -1.29 7.67
CA PRO A 195 13.49 -0.39 6.53
C PRO A 195 13.76 1.05 6.93
N PRO A 196 14.25 1.88 6.00
CA PRO A 196 14.27 3.32 6.24
C PRO A 196 12.86 3.88 6.38
N PHE A 197 12.69 4.90 7.22
CA PHE A 197 11.39 5.56 7.46
C PHE A 197 11.24 6.82 6.61
N ILE A 198 12.30 7.24 5.92
CA ILE A 198 12.28 8.34 4.96
C ILE A 198 12.58 7.74 3.60
N VAL A 199 11.71 8.02 2.62
CA VAL A 199 11.81 7.45 1.27
C VAL A 199 11.74 8.56 0.24
N ASN A 200 12.23 8.27 -0.98
CA ASN A 200 12.13 9.22 -2.09
C ASN A 200 10.75 9.17 -2.77
N GLY A 201 10.48 10.17 -3.60
CA GLY A 201 9.21 10.27 -4.32
C GLY A 201 8.94 9.08 -5.23
N ALA A 202 9.98 8.52 -5.85
CA ALA A 202 9.82 7.33 -6.71
C ALA A 202 9.25 6.15 -5.93
N SER A 203 9.65 5.99 -4.66
CA SER A 203 9.12 4.95 -3.80
C SER A 203 7.64 5.20 -3.45
N MET A 204 7.29 6.44 -3.14
CA MET A 204 5.89 6.80 -2.87
C MET A 204 5.01 6.60 -4.12
N GLN A 205 5.54 6.87 -5.30
CA GLN A 205 4.84 6.61 -6.56
C GLN A 205 4.68 5.11 -6.81
N GLY A 206 5.72 4.33 -6.52
CA GLY A 206 5.72 2.89 -6.75
C GLY A 206 4.61 2.15 -6.05
N THR A 207 4.22 2.59 -4.85
CA THR A 207 3.15 1.95 -4.08
C THR A 207 1.81 2.70 -4.14
N GLY A 208 1.74 3.80 -4.91
CA GLY A 208 0.46 4.45 -5.21
C GLY A 208 0.10 5.65 -4.35
N GLN A 209 0.96 6.09 -3.43
CA GLN A 209 0.68 7.28 -2.62
C GLN A 209 0.77 8.56 -3.44
N LEU A 210 1.76 8.62 -4.35
CA LEU A 210 1.89 9.77 -5.24
C LEU A 210 1.49 9.37 -6.65
N PRO A 211 1.00 10.30 -7.45
CA PRO A 211 0.78 11.73 -7.15
C PRO A 211 -0.51 12.06 -6.39
N LYS A 212 -1.46 11.15 -6.35
CA LYS A 212 -2.84 11.47 -5.96
C LYS A 212 -3.01 11.90 -4.51
N PHE A 213 -2.26 11.31 -3.58
CA PHE A 213 -2.47 11.50 -2.13
C PHE A 213 -1.37 12.35 -1.48
N ALA A 214 -0.78 13.27 -2.24
CA ALA A 214 0.31 14.12 -1.74
C ALA A 214 -0.07 14.88 -0.47
N GLU A 215 -1.32 15.30 -0.34
CA GLU A 215 -1.78 16.07 0.83
C GLU A 215 -1.78 15.26 2.13
N ASP A 216 -1.84 13.94 2.03
CA ASP A 216 -1.83 13.06 3.22
C ASP A 216 -0.42 12.72 3.69
N MET A 217 0.61 13.15 2.93
CA MET A 217 1.99 12.76 3.19
C MET A 217 2.77 13.92 3.81
N TYR A 218 3.73 13.58 4.68
CA TYR A 218 4.70 14.56 5.18
C TYR A 218 5.91 14.57 4.24
N LYS A 219 6.05 15.66 3.47
CA LYS A 219 7.20 15.87 2.60
C LYS A 219 8.25 16.69 3.34
N LEU A 220 9.50 16.29 3.24
CA LEU A 220 10.60 17.07 3.81
C LEU A 220 10.94 18.26 2.91
N GLU A 221 11.24 19.39 3.52
CA GLU A 221 11.54 20.62 2.80
C GLU A 221 12.77 20.49 1.91
N ASN A 222 13.72 19.66 2.32
CA ASN A 222 15.03 19.53 1.69
C ASN A 222 15.05 18.49 0.56
N GLY A 223 14.07 18.52 -0.32
CA GLY A 223 14.13 17.68 -1.51
C GLY A 223 12.94 16.74 -1.68
N ASP A 224 13.14 15.74 -2.52
CA ASP A 224 12.08 14.80 -2.89
C ASP A 224 12.09 13.61 -1.94
N MET A 225 11.85 13.89 -0.65
CA MET A 225 11.88 12.89 0.42
C MET A 225 10.62 13.01 1.28
N TYR A 226 10.13 11.88 1.78
CA TYR A 226 8.86 11.79 2.50
C TYR A 226 9.02 10.88 3.71
N LEU A 227 8.29 11.18 4.79
CA LEU A 227 8.09 10.23 5.89
C LEU A 227 7.09 9.17 5.44
N ILE A 228 7.37 7.91 5.73
CA ILE A 228 6.52 6.81 5.24
C ILE A 228 5.17 6.77 5.96
N PRO A 229 4.06 6.54 5.25
CA PRO A 229 2.76 6.31 5.89
C PRO A 229 2.56 4.86 6.31
N THR A 230 3.41 3.96 5.84
CA THR A 230 3.36 2.51 6.09
C THR A 230 4.68 1.89 5.63
N ALA A 231 5.11 0.83 6.29
CA ALA A 231 6.30 0.07 5.86
C ALA A 231 6.08 -0.59 4.48
N GLU A 232 4.85 -0.69 4.01
CA GLU A 232 4.57 -1.14 2.64
C GLU A 232 5.44 -0.42 1.62
N VAL A 233 5.65 0.90 1.81
CA VAL A 233 6.36 1.72 0.83
C VAL A 233 7.81 1.26 0.66
N PRO A 234 8.66 1.29 1.70
CA PRO A 234 10.05 0.86 1.50
C PRO A 234 10.16 -0.64 1.22
N VAL A 235 9.33 -1.48 1.82
CA VAL A 235 9.46 -2.94 1.65
C VAL A 235 9.07 -3.35 0.23
N THR A 236 8.00 -2.80 -0.33
CA THR A 236 7.62 -3.11 -1.71
C THR A 236 8.68 -2.59 -2.68
N ASN A 237 9.16 -1.37 -2.46
CA ASN A 237 10.16 -0.74 -3.32
C ASN A 237 11.56 -1.36 -3.20
N TYR A 238 11.78 -2.24 -2.22
CA TYR A 238 13.03 -3.01 -2.12
C TYR A 238 13.35 -3.70 -3.45
N HIS A 239 12.31 -4.16 -4.14
CA HIS A 239 12.46 -4.84 -5.42
C HIS A 239 12.16 -3.95 -6.63
N ARG A 240 12.07 -2.62 -6.44
CA ARG A 240 11.84 -1.73 -7.59
C ARG A 240 12.91 -1.95 -8.65
N ASP A 241 12.48 -2.09 -9.92
CA ASP A 241 13.32 -2.32 -11.09
C ASP A 241 14.04 -3.68 -11.10
N ASP A 242 13.68 -4.59 -10.19
CA ASP A 242 14.24 -5.95 -10.20
C ASP A 242 13.49 -6.86 -11.18
N ILE A 243 14.22 -7.86 -11.68
CA ILE A 243 13.63 -9.03 -12.34
C ILE A 243 13.98 -10.23 -11.46
N LEU A 244 12.98 -10.74 -10.77
CA LEU A 244 13.14 -11.85 -9.83
C LEU A 244 13.13 -13.18 -10.57
N THR A 245 13.63 -14.24 -9.96
CA THR A 245 13.48 -15.58 -10.52
C THR A 245 12.19 -16.20 -9.99
N GLY A 246 11.48 -16.93 -10.85
CA GLY A 246 10.21 -17.55 -10.46
C GLY A 246 10.35 -18.50 -9.28
N ASP A 247 11.50 -19.14 -9.13
CA ASP A 247 11.76 -20.08 -8.02
C ASP A 247 11.81 -19.37 -6.66
N GLU A 248 12.10 -18.06 -6.62
CA GLU A 248 12.09 -17.29 -5.37
C GLU A 248 10.68 -17.04 -4.83
N LEU A 249 9.68 -17.05 -5.72
CA LEU A 249 8.31 -16.66 -5.35
C LEU A 249 7.53 -17.80 -4.71
N PRO A 250 6.69 -17.55 -3.71
CA PRO A 250 6.39 -16.23 -3.16
C PRO A 250 7.48 -15.74 -2.19
N LEU A 251 7.78 -14.44 -2.25
CA LEU A 251 8.61 -13.78 -1.25
C LEU A 251 7.69 -13.16 -0.20
N LYS A 252 8.08 -13.28 1.08
CA LYS A 252 7.26 -12.86 2.21
C LYS A 252 8.13 -12.05 3.16
N TYR A 253 7.78 -10.79 3.37
CA TYR A 253 8.53 -9.87 4.25
C TYR A 253 7.63 -9.28 5.30
N THR A 254 8.17 -9.08 6.51
CA THR A 254 7.49 -8.35 7.57
C THR A 254 8.40 -7.26 8.12
N ALA A 255 7.83 -6.13 8.46
CA ALA A 255 8.62 -5.00 8.98
C ALA A 255 7.81 -4.18 9.98
N TYR A 256 8.45 -3.87 11.09
CA TYR A 256 7.98 -2.83 11.98
C TYR A 256 8.40 -1.47 11.40
N SER A 257 7.52 -0.48 11.52
CA SER A 257 7.91 0.91 11.33
C SER A 257 7.01 1.84 12.13
N ALA A 258 7.54 3.02 12.43
CA ALA A 258 6.67 4.17 12.66
C ALA A 258 6.04 4.55 11.32
N CYS A 259 4.81 5.02 11.37
CA CYS A 259 4.02 5.45 10.20
C CYS A 259 3.55 6.87 10.46
N PHE A 260 3.55 7.69 9.41
CA PHE A 260 3.28 9.12 9.52
C PHE A 260 2.20 9.51 8.51
N ARG A 261 1.09 10.07 9.00
CA ARG A 261 -0.04 10.48 8.14
C ARG A 261 -0.55 11.85 8.55
N ALA A 262 -0.69 12.73 7.56
CA ALA A 262 -1.22 14.09 7.82
C ALA A 262 -2.71 14.09 8.12
N GLU A 263 -3.44 13.01 7.77
CA GLU A 263 -4.87 12.87 8.09
C GLU A 263 -5.70 14.05 7.60
N ALA A 264 -5.44 14.51 6.38
CA ALA A 264 -6.03 15.73 5.81
C ALA A 264 -7.55 15.68 5.77
N GLY A 265 -8.14 14.49 5.55
CA GLY A 265 -9.59 14.32 5.45
C GLY A 265 -10.28 13.90 6.74
N ALA A 266 -9.59 13.92 7.89
CA ALA A 266 -10.11 13.31 9.12
C ALA A 266 -10.55 14.32 10.19
N ALA A 267 -10.79 15.57 9.81
CA ALA A 267 -11.20 16.60 10.78
C ALA A 267 -12.45 16.16 11.55
N GLY A 268 -12.38 16.23 12.86
CA GLY A 268 -13.50 15.88 13.74
C GLY A 268 -13.74 14.40 13.98
N ARG A 269 -12.99 13.51 13.33
CA ARG A 269 -13.16 12.06 13.52
C ARG A 269 -12.11 11.52 14.49
N ASP A 270 -12.54 10.63 15.41
CA ASP A 270 -11.64 9.94 16.35
C ASP A 270 -10.67 10.91 17.03
N THR A 271 -11.21 11.98 17.63
CA THR A 271 -10.39 13.06 18.20
C THR A 271 -9.73 12.68 19.52
N ARG A 272 -10.16 11.58 20.16
CA ARG A 272 -9.60 11.08 21.42
C ARG A 272 -9.01 9.69 21.22
N GLY A 273 -8.00 9.38 22.05
CA GLY A 273 -7.44 8.03 22.10
C GLY A 273 -6.44 7.74 21.00
N LEU A 274 -6.18 6.46 20.77
CA LEU A 274 -5.11 5.94 19.93
C LEU A 274 -5.54 5.57 18.50
N ILE A 275 -6.81 5.71 18.16
CA ILE A 275 -7.35 5.14 16.92
C ILE A 275 -6.83 5.89 15.69
N ARG A 276 -6.68 7.22 15.80
CA ARG A 276 -6.28 8.03 14.64
C ARG A 276 -5.22 9.04 15.07
N MET A 277 -3.96 8.72 14.77
CA MET A 277 -2.79 9.51 15.17
C MET A 277 -1.98 9.90 13.95
N HIS A 278 -1.28 11.03 14.01
CA HIS A 278 -0.35 11.45 12.96
C HIS A 278 0.88 10.56 12.91
N GLN A 279 1.26 10.00 14.06
CA GLN A 279 2.36 9.03 14.16
C GLN A 279 1.86 7.82 14.91
N PHE A 280 2.08 6.63 14.36
CA PHE A 280 1.70 5.37 15.01
C PHE A 280 2.65 4.27 14.55
N ASN A 281 2.64 3.15 15.25
CA ASN A 281 3.48 1.99 14.91
C ASN A 281 2.64 0.92 14.24
N LYS A 282 3.25 0.20 13.31
CA LYS A 282 2.59 -0.90 12.62
C LYS A 282 3.63 -1.97 12.28
N VAL A 283 3.21 -3.22 12.33
CA VAL A 283 3.96 -4.33 11.74
C VAL A 283 3.25 -4.68 10.43
N GLU A 284 3.99 -4.61 9.34
CA GLU A 284 3.44 -4.79 8.00
C GLU A 284 3.85 -6.14 7.44
N LEU A 285 2.97 -6.73 6.62
CA LEU A 285 3.24 -7.96 5.86
C LEU A 285 3.18 -7.61 4.38
N VAL A 286 4.20 -8.03 3.61
CA VAL A 286 4.26 -7.78 2.17
C VAL A 286 4.61 -9.09 1.49
N LYS A 287 3.91 -9.40 0.39
CA LYS A 287 4.23 -10.59 -0.44
C LYS A 287 4.39 -10.19 -1.90
N PHE A 288 5.27 -10.93 -2.57
CA PHE A 288 5.44 -10.88 -4.03
C PHE A 288 5.15 -12.29 -4.53
N THR A 289 4.22 -12.42 -5.48
CA THR A 289 3.75 -13.73 -5.93
C THR A 289 3.67 -13.81 -7.44
N LYS A 290 3.60 -15.02 -7.95
CA LYS A 290 3.17 -15.25 -9.33
C LYS A 290 1.67 -14.90 -9.43
N PRO A 291 1.21 -14.44 -10.60
CA PRO A 291 -0.20 -14.06 -10.75
C PRO A 291 -1.19 -15.14 -10.34
N GLU A 292 -0.92 -16.39 -10.72
CA GLU A 292 -1.85 -17.50 -10.45
C GLU A 292 -1.94 -17.88 -8.96
N GLU A 293 -0.99 -17.43 -8.14
CA GLU A 293 -0.94 -17.76 -6.71
C GLU A 293 -1.50 -16.65 -5.82
N SER A 294 -1.74 -15.45 -6.36
CA SER A 294 -1.95 -14.28 -5.49
C SER A 294 -3.22 -14.36 -4.64
N TRP A 295 -4.29 -14.95 -5.15
CA TRP A 295 -5.52 -15.07 -4.35
C TRP A 295 -5.34 -16.02 -3.17
N ALA A 296 -4.70 -17.16 -3.39
CA ALA A 296 -4.40 -18.09 -2.30
C ALA A 296 -3.46 -17.45 -1.27
N GLU A 297 -2.50 -16.65 -1.74
CA GLU A 297 -1.56 -15.97 -0.84
C GLU A 297 -2.24 -14.84 -0.06
N LEU A 298 -3.29 -14.22 -0.59
CA LEU A 298 -4.10 -13.25 0.15
C LEU A 298 -4.81 -13.93 1.33
N ASP A 299 -5.40 -15.11 1.09
CA ASP A 299 -6.06 -15.86 2.16
C ASP A 299 -5.07 -16.22 3.27
N LYS A 300 -3.87 -16.67 2.90
CA LYS A 300 -2.82 -16.99 3.89
C LYS A 300 -2.40 -15.75 4.68
N LEU A 301 -2.22 -14.63 4.00
CA LEU A 301 -1.82 -13.36 4.65
C LEU A 301 -2.89 -12.90 5.63
N THR A 302 -4.16 -12.98 5.25
CA THR A 302 -5.28 -12.62 6.12
C THR A 302 -5.33 -13.53 7.34
N ASN A 303 -5.14 -14.84 7.15
CA ASN A 303 -5.10 -15.80 8.25
C ASN A 303 -3.92 -15.50 9.20
N ASP A 304 -2.77 -15.07 8.66
CA ASP A 304 -1.62 -14.69 9.50
C ASP A 304 -1.97 -13.49 10.39
N ALA A 305 -2.65 -12.49 9.85
CA ALA A 305 -3.11 -11.33 10.63
C ALA A 305 -4.14 -11.73 11.67
N GLU A 306 -5.08 -12.63 11.30
CA GLU A 306 -6.09 -13.11 12.23
C GLU A 306 -5.48 -13.86 13.42
N GLU A 307 -4.45 -14.65 13.16
CA GLU A 307 -3.85 -15.49 14.20
C GLU A 307 -3.28 -14.67 15.34
N VAL A 308 -2.66 -13.52 15.07
CA VAL A 308 -2.11 -12.71 16.17
C VAL A 308 -3.23 -12.15 17.05
N LEU A 309 -4.40 -11.83 16.48
CA LEU A 309 -5.56 -11.41 17.29
C LEU A 309 -6.10 -12.57 18.11
N GLN A 310 -6.16 -13.77 17.52
CA GLN A 310 -6.60 -14.97 18.23
C GLN A 310 -5.68 -15.29 19.41
N LEU A 311 -4.37 -15.22 19.20
CA LEU A 311 -3.38 -15.47 20.25
C LEU A 311 -3.50 -14.44 21.39
N LEU A 312 -3.86 -13.20 21.05
CA LEU A 312 -4.10 -12.14 22.05
C LEU A 312 -5.46 -12.28 22.73
N GLY A 313 -6.33 -13.15 22.24
CA GLY A 313 -7.68 -13.32 22.79
C GLY A 313 -8.61 -12.16 22.53
N LEU A 314 -8.39 -11.40 21.48
CA LEU A 314 -9.19 -10.21 21.16
C LEU A 314 -10.30 -10.58 20.17
N PRO A 315 -11.58 -10.37 20.53
CA PRO A 315 -12.68 -10.65 19.61
C PRO A 315 -12.61 -9.75 18.38
N TYR A 316 -12.87 -10.34 17.22
CA TYR A 316 -12.82 -9.59 15.97
C TYR A 316 -13.76 -10.18 14.94
N HIS A 317 -14.05 -9.43 13.89
CA HIS A 317 -14.65 -10.00 12.70
C HIS A 317 -13.88 -9.53 11.45
N VAL A 318 -14.08 -10.27 10.36
CA VAL A 318 -13.49 -9.96 9.06
C VAL A 318 -14.59 -9.46 8.15
N VAL A 319 -14.38 -8.30 7.53
CA VAL A 319 -15.29 -7.77 6.53
C VAL A 319 -14.61 -7.77 5.17
N ARG A 320 -15.41 -7.87 4.14
CA ARG A 320 -14.96 -7.77 2.76
C ARG A 320 -15.34 -6.38 2.26
N LEU A 321 -14.37 -5.63 1.76
CA LEU A 321 -14.62 -4.25 1.36
C LEU A 321 -15.43 -4.22 0.06
N CYS A 322 -16.42 -3.32 0.02
CA CYS A 322 -17.20 -3.05 -1.18
C CYS A 322 -16.47 -2.01 -2.05
N THR A 323 -16.97 -1.84 -3.28
CA THR A 323 -16.33 -0.97 -4.28
C THR A 323 -16.10 0.46 -3.77
N GLY A 324 -17.03 1.00 -3.00
CA GLY A 324 -16.96 2.39 -2.51
C GLY A 324 -15.96 2.58 -1.36
N ASP A 325 -15.50 1.49 -0.75
CA ASP A 325 -14.57 1.54 0.38
C ASP A 325 -13.16 1.02 0.03
N LEU A 326 -12.95 0.53 -1.19
CA LEU A 326 -11.64 0.02 -1.62
C LEU A 326 -10.59 1.12 -1.69
N GLY A 327 -9.39 0.83 -1.20
CA GLY A 327 -8.23 1.71 -1.37
C GLY A 327 -7.79 1.81 -2.83
N PHE A 328 -7.14 2.90 -3.18
CA PHE A 328 -6.78 3.27 -4.56
C PHE A 328 -6.09 2.14 -5.34
N SER A 329 -5.11 1.48 -4.72
CA SER A 329 -4.30 0.46 -5.40
C SER A 329 -4.94 -0.93 -5.38
N SER A 330 -5.97 -1.15 -4.55
CA SER A 330 -6.58 -2.48 -4.35
C SER A 330 -7.44 -2.91 -5.53
N ALA A 331 -7.25 -4.12 -5.98
CA ALA A 331 -8.13 -4.75 -6.97
C ALA A 331 -9.31 -5.46 -6.31
N UNK A 332 -9.02 -5.62 -5.20
CA UNK A 332 -9.95 -6.15 -4.68
C UNK A 332 -10.59 -7.14 -4.29
N UNK A 333 -10.35 -7.92 -4.69
CA UNK A 333 -10.90 -8.60 -4.41
C UNK A 333 -10.82 -8.69 -3.42
N UNK A 334 -10.28 -8.52 -2.98
CA UNK A 334 -10.40 -8.66 -1.97
C UNK A 334 -9.59 -7.88 -1.17
N THR A 335 -10.11 -7.07 -0.77
CA THR A 335 -9.53 -6.49 0.47
C THR A 335 -10.38 -6.95 1.64
N TYR A 336 -9.71 -7.51 2.59
CA TYR A 336 -10.35 -7.94 3.83
C TYR A 336 -9.86 -7.03 4.95
N ASP A 337 -10.79 -6.43 5.69
CA ASP A 337 -10.44 -5.71 6.91
C ASP A 337 -10.77 -6.57 8.11
N LEU A 338 -9.85 -6.59 9.06
CA LEU A 338 -10.09 -7.17 10.39
C LEU A 338 -10.50 -6.02 11.30
N GLU A 339 -11.60 -6.21 12.01
CA GLU A 339 -12.16 -5.20 12.91
C GLU A 339 -12.23 -5.79 14.31
N VAL A 340 -11.54 -5.16 15.26
CA VAL A 340 -11.45 -5.62 16.64
C VAL A 340 -12.55 -4.99 17.49
N TRP A 341 -13.05 -5.77 18.45
CA TRP A 341 -14.08 -5.29 19.39
C TRP A 341 -13.47 -4.27 20.36
N LEU A 342 -14.15 -3.12 20.49
CA LEU A 342 -13.81 -2.08 21.48
C LEU A 342 -15.00 -1.90 22.43
N PRO A 343 -14.92 -2.44 23.65
CA PRO A 343 -16.05 -2.43 24.57
C PRO A 343 -16.63 -1.05 24.91
N ALA A 344 -15.77 -0.03 25.09
CA ALA A 344 -16.26 1.29 25.47
C ALA A 344 -17.09 1.96 24.37
N ALA A 345 -16.72 1.71 23.12
CA ALA A 345 -17.44 2.22 21.95
C ALA A 345 -18.57 1.29 21.53
N ASN A 346 -18.63 0.09 22.09
CA ASN A 346 -19.62 -0.95 21.77
C ASN A 346 -19.68 -1.21 20.27
N CYS A 347 -18.51 -1.31 19.63
CA CYS A 347 -18.42 -1.53 18.18
C CYS A 347 -17.09 -2.18 17.81
N TYR A 348 -17.05 -2.70 16.59
CA TYR A 348 -15.82 -3.19 15.96
C TYR A 348 -15.14 -2.05 15.22
N ARG A 349 -13.82 -1.97 15.31
CA ARG A 349 -13.04 -0.94 14.60
C ARG A 349 -11.89 -1.61 13.85
N GLU A 350 -11.60 -1.11 12.68
CA GLU A 350 -10.54 -1.64 11.81
C GLU A 350 -9.19 -1.66 12.54
N ILE A 351 -8.49 -2.78 12.45
CA ILE A 351 -7.16 -2.97 13.04
C ILE A 351 -6.16 -3.52 12.02
N SER A 352 -6.63 -4.10 10.93
CA SER A 352 -5.78 -4.59 9.84
C SER A 352 -6.56 -4.54 8.55
N SER A 353 -5.87 -4.20 7.46
CA SER A 353 -6.43 -4.26 6.11
C SER A 353 -5.49 -5.10 5.25
N CYS A 354 -6.02 -6.13 4.59
CA CYS A 354 -5.25 -7.11 3.81
C CYS A 354 -5.72 -7.04 2.36
N SER A 355 -4.79 -6.73 1.44
CA SER A 355 -5.14 -6.42 0.06
C SER A 355 -4.27 -7.16 -0.95
N ASN A 356 -4.88 -7.52 -2.07
CA ASN A 356 -4.19 -7.97 -3.27
C ASN A 356 -4.26 -6.84 -4.31
N PHE A 357 -3.11 -6.39 -4.79
CA PHE A 357 -3.03 -5.30 -5.76
C PHE A 357 -2.89 -5.80 -7.19
N LEU A 358 -2.81 -7.12 -7.36
CA LEU A 358 -2.50 -7.72 -8.65
C LEU A 358 -1.19 -7.10 -9.18
N ASP A 359 -1.13 -6.71 -10.46
CA ASP A 359 0.08 -6.12 -11.03
C ASP A 359 0.14 -4.59 -10.94
N PHE A 360 -0.81 -3.96 -10.25
CA PHE A 360 -0.94 -2.49 -10.23
C PHE A 360 0.30 -1.80 -9.68
N GLN A 361 0.78 -2.25 -8.50
CA GLN A 361 2.01 -1.69 -7.90
C GLN A 361 3.25 -2.14 -8.67
N ALA A 362 3.27 -3.39 -9.13
CA ALA A 362 4.40 -3.92 -9.89
C ALA A 362 4.64 -3.12 -11.17
N ARG A 363 3.57 -2.67 -11.84
CA ARG A 363 3.71 -1.80 -13.01
C ARG A 363 4.26 -0.42 -12.65
N ARG A 364 3.86 0.12 -11.49
CA ARG A 364 4.35 1.43 -11.02
C ARG A 364 5.84 1.36 -10.63
N ALA A 365 6.25 0.28 -9.97
CA ALA A 365 7.61 0.09 -9.46
C ALA A 365 8.49 -0.77 -10.37
N ASN A 366 7.95 -1.25 -11.49
CA ASN A 366 8.67 -2.08 -12.46
C ASN A 366 9.28 -3.32 -11.82
N ILE A 367 8.43 -4.12 -11.13
CA ILE A 367 8.87 -5.34 -10.44
C ILE A 367 8.40 -6.53 -11.26
N ARG A 368 9.33 -7.28 -11.82
CA ARG A 368 9.02 -8.37 -12.73
C ARG A 368 9.69 -9.66 -12.29
N PHE A 369 9.35 -10.76 -12.92
CA PHE A 369 9.99 -12.04 -12.69
C PHE A 369 10.05 -12.83 -14.00
N ARG A 370 10.98 -13.78 -14.07
CA ARG A 370 11.05 -14.76 -15.16
C ARG A 370 10.71 -16.14 -14.61
N ARG A 371 9.87 -16.86 -15.32
CA ARG A 371 9.52 -18.23 -14.92
C ARG A 371 10.72 -19.18 -15.06
N ASP A 372 11.56 -18.90 -16.07
CA ASP A 372 12.84 -19.59 -16.28
C ASP A 372 13.76 -18.65 -17.07
N ALA A 373 14.98 -19.09 -17.32
CA ALA A 373 16.01 -18.26 -17.97
C ALA A 373 15.64 -17.81 -19.38
N LYS A 374 14.74 -18.53 -20.05
CA LYS A 374 14.36 -18.24 -21.46
C LYS A 374 13.05 -17.48 -21.55
N SER A 375 12.27 -17.42 -20.48
CA SER A 375 10.96 -16.76 -20.47
C SER A 375 11.09 -15.25 -20.50
N LYS A 376 10.10 -14.59 -21.11
CA LYS A 376 9.98 -13.12 -21.04
C LYS A 376 9.61 -12.71 -19.61
N PRO A 377 10.10 -11.57 -19.14
CA PRO A 377 9.69 -11.08 -17.83
C PRO A 377 8.19 -10.75 -17.79
N GLU A 378 7.57 -11.09 -16.66
CA GLU A 378 6.17 -10.76 -16.35
C GLU A 378 6.15 -9.92 -15.09
N PHE A 379 5.10 -9.11 -14.89
CA PHE A 379 4.91 -8.41 -13.63
C PHE A 379 4.51 -9.39 -12.53
N VAL A 380 5.09 -9.22 -11.35
CA VAL A 380 4.63 -9.95 -10.16
C VAL A 380 3.27 -9.39 -9.71
N HIS A 381 2.59 -10.12 -8.86
CA HIS A 381 1.48 -9.56 -8.05
C HIS A 381 2.04 -9.19 -6.69
N THR A 382 1.58 -8.07 -6.14
CA THR A 382 1.96 -7.63 -4.80
C THR A 382 0.75 -7.69 -3.88
N LEU A 383 1.00 -8.06 -2.63
CA LEU A 383 -0.02 -8.12 -1.59
C LEU A 383 0.54 -7.45 -0.36
N ASN A 384 -0.33 -6.82 0.42
CA ASN A 384 0.08 -6.42 1.75
C ASN A 384 -1.05 -6.55 2.75
N GLY A 385 -0.67 -6.51 4.01
CA GLY A 385 -1.61 -6.42 5.10
C GLY A 385 -0.90 -5.92 6.34
N SER A 386 -1.66 -5.27 7.21
CA SER A 386 -1.14 -4.97 8.52
C SER A 386 -1.07 -6.27 9.30
N GLY A 387 0.06 -6.52 9.85
CA GLY A 387 0.20 -7.71 10.65
C GLY A 387 0.30 -7.50 12.16
N VAL A 388 -0.21 -6.45 12.82
CA VAL A 388 -1.40 -5.64 12.76
C VAL A 388 -1.05 -4.23 13.28
N ALA A 389 -1.99 -3.25 13.27
CA ALA A 389 -1.75 -1.88 13.80
C ALA A 389 -1.50 -1.94 15.32
N VAL A 390 -0.33 -1.46 15.76
CA VAL A 390 0.11 -1.64 17.14
C VAL A 390 -0.69 -0.78 18.13
N GLY A 391 -0.87 0.49 17.83
CA GLY A 391 -1.61 1.39 18.73
C GLY A 391 -3.05 0.96 18.94
N ARG A 392 -3.71 0.52 17.86
CA ARG A 392 -5.09 0.01 17.97
C ARG A 392 -5.14 -1.30 18.73
N THR A 393 -4.10 -2.13 18.63
CA THR A 393 -3.99 -3.35 19.44
C THR A 393 -3.85 -3.02 20.93
N VAL A 394 -3.00 -2.02 21.25
CA VAL A 394 -2.86 -1.57 22.63
C VAL A 394 -4.21 -1.05 23.16
N ALA A 395 -4.92 -0.24 22.36
CA ALA A 395 -6.25 0.25 22.75
C ALA A 395 -7.20 -0.90 23.03
N ALA A 396 -7.22 -1.92 22.15
CA ALA A 396 -8.09 -3.08 22.31
C ALA A 396 -7.73 -3.90 23.56
N ILE A 397 -6.42 -4.08 23.82
CA ILE A 397 -5.97 -4.80 25.04
C ILE A 397 -6.42 -4.04 26.28
N LEU A 398 -6.20 -2.75 26.36
CA LEU A 398 -6.60 -1.95 27.52
C LEU A 398 -8.11 -2.04 27.75
N GLU A 399 -8.90 -1.96 26.69
CA GLU A 399 -10.37 -2.01 26.84
C GLU A 399 -10.90 -3.41 27.17
N ASN A 400 -10.41 -4.46 26.47
CA ASN A 400 -10.92 -5.82 26.64
C ASN A 400 -10.43 -6.49 27.93
N TYR A 401 -9.24 -6.12 28.41
CA TYR A 401 -8.60 -6.75 29.57
C TYR A 401 -8.68 -5.89 30.83
N GLN A 402 -9.44 -4.79 30.79
CA GLN A 402 -9.61 -3.94 31.96
C GLN A 402 -10.39 -4.65 33.08
N GLN A 403 -10.04 -4.32 34.31
CA GLN A 403 -10.69 -4.90 35.49
C GLN A 403 -11.42 -3.80 36.27
N ALA A 404 -12.36 -4.22 37.13
CA ALA A 404 -13.18 -3.28 37.92
C ALA A 404 -12.33 -2.37 38.82
N ASP A 405 -11.19 -2.85 39.28
CA ASP A 405 -10.29 -2.07 40.17
C ASP A 405 -9.39 -1.08 39.42
N GLY A 406 -9.49 -1.03 38.09
CA GLY A 406 -8.69 -0.13 37.25
C GLY A 406 -7.38 -0.74 36.74
N SER A 407 -7.09 -2.00 37.11
CA SER A 407 -5.93 -2.70 36.55
C SER A 407 -6.26 -3.27 35.18
N VAL A 408 -5.22 -3.72 34.48
CA VAL A 408 -5.38 -4.40 33.17
C VAL A 408 -4.61 -5.72 33.22
N VAL A 409 -5.29 -6.82 32.94
CA VAL A 409 -4.64 -8.12 32.84
C VAL A 409 -3.84 -8.16 31.53
N VAL A 410 -2.62 -8.67 31.59
CA VAL A 410 -1.79 -8.79 30.39
C VAL A 410 -2.18 -10.09 29.66
N PRO A 411 -2.48 -10.05 28.36
CA PRO A 411 -2.73 -11.29 27.61
C PRO A 411 -1.57 -12.27 27.80
N GLU A 412 -1.92 -13.55 27.94
CA GLU A 412 -0.93 -14.58 28.31
C GLU A 412 0.28 -14.57 27.39
N VAL A 413 0.07 -14.42 26.07
CA VAL A 413 1.18 -14.47 25.10
C VAL A 413 2.13 -13.29 25.23
N LEU A 414 1.69 -12.18 25.83
CA LEU A 414 2.54 -11.00 26.02
C LEU A 414 3.31 -11.01 27.35
N ARG A 415 2.99 -11.91 28.27
CA ARG A 415 3.62 -11.94 29.60
C ARG A 415 5.14 -12.09 29.56
N PRO A 416 5.71 -12.95 28.69
CA PRO A 416 7.16 -13.01 28.57
C PRO A 416 7.80 -11.69 28.13
N TYR A 417 7.09 -10.92 27.30
CA TYR A 417 7.58 -9.61 26.81
C TYR A 417 7.41 -8.51 27.84
N MET A 418 6.33 -8.59 28.64
CA MET A 418 6.00 -7.58 29.64
C MET A 418 6.75 -7.79 30.96
N GLY A 419 7.03 -9.03 31.29
CA GLY A 419 7.62 -9.38 32.59
C GLY A 419 6.64 -9.29 33.75
N CYS A 420 5.34 -9.29 33.47
CA CYS A 420 4.28 -9.25 34.48
C CYS A 420 2.98 -9.79 33.92
N ASP A 421 2.08 -10.17 34.83
CA ASP A 421 0.75 -10.71 34.47
C ASP A 421 -0.33 -9.63 34.47
N VAL A 422 -0.08 -8.52 35.15
CA VAL A 422 -1.08 -7.45 35.35
C VAL A 422 -0.36 -6.09 35.33
N ILE A 423 -0.96 -5.10 34.68
CA ILE A 423 -0.60 -3.69 34.87
C ILE A 423 -1.42 -3.23 36.07
N PRO A 424 -0.78 -2.92 37.20
CA PRO A 424 -1.52 -2.69 38.45
C PRO A 424 -2.37 -1.43 38.43
N ALA A 425 -3.45 -1.47 39.17
CA ALA A 425 -4.31 -0.30 39.38
C ALA A 425 -3.51 0.85 40.00
N PRO A 426 -3.94 2.10 39.78
CA PRO A 426 -3.25 3.25 40.39
C PRO A 426 -3.27 3.12 41.92
N LYS A 427 -2.18 3.51 42.54
CA LYS A 427 -2.15 3.60 44.01
C LYS A 427 -3.10 4.73 44.44
N LYS A 428 -3.92 4.47 45.44
CA LYS A 428 -4.82 5.46 46.01
C LYS A 428 -4.02 6.54 46.75
#